data_429ccae0fcff7f583a03e90efdfa3e1a
#
_entry.id   429ccae0fcff7f583a03e90efdfa3e1a
#
_cell.length_a   1.000
_cell.length_b   1.000
_cell.length_c   1.000
_cell.angle_alpha   90.00
_cell.angle_beta   90.00
_cell.angle_gamma   90.00
#
_symmetry.space_group_name_H-M   'P 1'
#
loop_
_entity.id
_entity.type
_entity.pdbx_description
1 polymer ?
#
loop_
_entity_poly.entity_id
_entity_poly.type
_entity_poly.pdbx_seq_one_letter_code
_entity_poly.pdbx_strand_id
1 'polypeptide(L)'
;STPSIPARWLHRAAASSALVLLPSLALAQTQVPLPPQNSSFSTNARGLWFTAPADIVITGLRVPTDASNAPQTLEVVRFKSTPRAYPASTNSFTSLFRVVNDASSGILPVSIPVARGDTIGVLGSRGDVSSEAPNPAQSTIAGRPVRLQRLGMQLPLSGYAAQNLWTEQAYGIGRVEIHYTAAKAAP
;
A
#
# COMPACT_ATOMS: atom_id res chain seq x y z
N SER A 1 34.56 81.11 -11.28
CA SER A 1 34.94 79.89 -12.02
C SER A 1 34.84 78.72 -11.09
N THR A 2 33.74 77.98 -11.15
CA THR A 2 33.56 76.71 -10.43
C THR A 2 33.61 75.56 -11.42
N PRO A 3 34.41 74.50 -11.18
CA PRO A 3 34.43 73.33 -12.05
C PRO A 3 33.29 72.36 -11.71
N SER A 4 32.58 71.96 -12.73
CA SER A 4 31.54 70.94 -12.68
C SER A 4 32.14 69.49 -12.64
N ILE A 5 31.67 68.70 -11.72
CA ILE A 5 32.01 67.25 -11.57
C ILE A 5 31.06 66.43 -12.45
N PRO A 6 31.56 65.53 -13.30
CA PRO A 6 30.66 64.64 -14.08
C PRO A 6 30.14 63.49 -13.24
N ALA A 7 28.81 63.21 -13.33
CA ALA A 7 28.14 62.12 -12.70
C ALA A 7 28.55 60.77 -13.34
N ARG A 8 29.11 59.84 -12.52
CA ARG A 8 29.40 58.47 -12.92
C ARG A 8 28.10 57.65 -12.85
N TRP A 9 27.65 57.17 -13.97
CA TRP A 9 26.56 56.17 -14.07
C TRP A 9 27.08 54.81 -13.60
N LEU A 10 26.59 54.34 -12.44
CA LEU A 10 26.81 52.97 -11.96
C LEU A 10 25.79 52.06 -12.64
N HIS A 11 26.25 51.30 -13.60
CA HIS A 11 25.45 50.20 -14.18
C HIS A 11 25.39 49.07 -13.17
N ARG A 12 24.24 48.88 -12.52
CA ARG A 12 23.94 47.65 -11.73
C ARG A 12 23.64 46.55 -12.73
N ALA A 13 24.55 45.58 -12.84
CA ALA A 13 24.30 44.33 -13.52
C ALA A 13 23.33 43.49 -12.64
N ALA A 14 22.09 43.30 -13.09
CA ALA A 14 21.15 42.38 -12.48
C ALA A 14 21.54 40.95 -12.92
N ALA A 15 22.08 40.20 -12.00
CA ALA A 15 22.31 38.77 -12.21
C ALA A 15 20.97 38.05 -12.11
N SER A 16 20.39 37.66 -13.24
CA SER A 16 19.21 36.78 -13.30
C SER A 16 19.65 35.36 -13.01
N SER A 17 19.39 34.88 -11.80
CA SER A 17 19.55 33.46 -11.44
C SER A 17 18.41 32.65 -12.08
N ALA A 18 18.69 31.97 -13.16
CA ALA A 18 17.74 31.01 -13.75
C ALA A 18 17.62 29.81 -12.81
N LEU A 19 16.47 29.66 -12.16
CA LEU A 19 16.10 28.46 -11.38
C LEU A 19 15.83 27.33 -12.37
N VAL A 20 16.77 26.40 -12.51
CA VAL A 20 16.58 25.19 -13.30
C VAL A 20 15.68 24.24 -12.51
N LEU A 21 14.39 24.19 -12.85
CA LEU A 21 13.45 23.19 -12.39
C LEU A 21 13.79 21.85 -13.09
N LEU A 22 14.50 20.98 -12.38
CA LEU A 22 14.69 19.60 -12.84
C LEU A 22 13.34 18.89 -12.77
N PRO A 23 12.87 18.24 -13.86
CA PRO A 23 11.65 17.45 -13.80
C PRO A 23 11.87 16.30 -12.79
N SER A 24 11.07 16.26 -11.74
CA SER A 24 10.98 15.12 -10.85
C SER A 24 10.37 13.97 -11.65
N LEU A 25 11.18 12.95 -11.98
CA LEU A 25 10.68 11.71 -12.54
C LEU A 25 9.86 11.02 -11.44
N ALA A 26 8.55 11.28 -11.41
CA ALA A 26 7.63 10.53 -10.58
C ALA A 26 7.68 9.06 -11.04
N LEU A 27 8.10 8.17 -10.15
CA LEU A 27 8.04 6.73 -10.41
C LEU A 27 6.58 6.35 -10.65
N ALA A 28 6.30 5.69 -11.78
CA ALA A 28 4.94 5.28 -12.12
C ALA A 28 4.40 4.33 -11.06
N GLN A 29 3.25 4.67 -10.49
CA GLN A 29 2.53 3.83 -9.57
C GLN A 29 1.93 2.63 -10.32
N THR A 30 2.16 1.43 -9.82
CA THR A 30 1.67 0.18 -10.40
C THR A 30 0.75 -0.52 -9.42
N GLN A 31 -0.36 -1.07 -9.87
CA GLN A 31 -1.24 -1.88 -9.05
C GLN A 31 -0.80 -3.36 -9.11
N VAL A 32 -0.80 -4.03 -7.98
CA VAL A 32 -0.65 -5.50 -7.93
C VAL A 32 -1.88 -6.12 -8.58
N PRO A 33 -1.74 -6.91 -9.66
CA PRO A 33 -2.88 -7.56 -10.31
C PRO A 33 -3.65 -8.45 -9.34
N LEU A 34 -4.97 -8.26 -9.28
CA LEU A 34 -5.88 -9.08 -8.48
C LEU A 34 -6.86 -9.81 -9.41
N PRO A 35 -7.21 -11.06 -9.13
CA PRO A 35 -8.30 -11.72 -9.85
C PRO A 35 -9.64 -11.00 -9.57
N PRO A 36 -10.62 -11.14 -10.48
CA PRO A 36 -11.95 -10.56 -10.28
C PRO A 36 -12.61 -11.16 -9.03
N GLN A 37 -13.55 -10.40 -8.46
CA GLN A 37 -14.38 -10.86 -7.37
C GLN A 37 -15.18 -12.09 -7.80
N ASN A 38 -15.26 -13.10 -6.92
CA ASN A 38 -16.12 -14.25 -7.10
C ASN A 38 -17.02 -14.56 -5.89
N SER A 39 -16.72 -13.95 -4.74
CA SER A 39 -17.52 -14.09 -3.51
C SER A 39 -17.31 -12.89 -2.58
N SER A 40 -17.99 -12.91 -1.43
CA SER A 40 -17.79 -11.96 -0.35
C SER A 40 -17.94 -12.69 0.98
N PHE A 41 -17.34 -12.13 2.02
CA PHE A 41 -17.42 -12.63 3.37
C PHE A 41 -17.76 -11.50 4.34
N SER A 42 -18.64 -11.75 5.30
CA SER A 42 -19.09 -10.76 6.27
C SER A 42 -18.69 -11.13 7.69
N THR A 43 -18.66 -10.16 8.58
CA THR A 43 -18.43 -10.20 10.02
C THR A 43 -16.96 -10.22 10.45
N ASN A 44 -16.11 -11.05 9.85
CA ASN A 44 -14.71 -11.18 10.27
C ASN A 44 -13.76 -10.67 9.18
N ALA A 45 -12.62 -10.16 9.58
CA ALA A 45 -11.65 -9.60 8.64
C ALA A 45 -11.02 -10.68 7.74
N ARG A 46 -10.94 -10.39 6.46
CA ARG A 46 -10.23 -11.17 5.45
C ARG A 46 -9.27 -10.28 4.68
N GLY A 47 -8.26 -10.89 4.13
CA GLY A 47 -7.24 -10.20 3.36
C GLY A 47 -6.36 -11.17 2.60
N LEU A 48 -5.19 -10.73 2.28
CA LEU A 48 -4.17 -11.50 1.58
C LEU A 48 -2.80 -11.31 2.25
N TRP A 49 -1.92 -12.27 2.01
CA TRP A 49 -0.52 -12.14 2.36
C TRP A 49 0.38 -12.68 1.23
N PHE A 50 1.60 -12.20 1.19
CA PHE A 50 2.61 -12.61 0.23
C PHE A 50 4.02 -12.38 0.78
N THR A 51 5.00 -13.06 0.17
CA THR A 51 6.42 -12.74 0.35
C THR A 51 6.86 -11.82 -0.79
N ALA A 52 7.40 -10.66 -0.46
CA ALA A 52 7.80 -9.65 -1.44
C ALA A 52 8.92 -10.17 -2.35
N PRO A 53 8.74 -10.22 -3.68
CA PRO A 53 9.75 -10.72 -4.60
C PRO A 53 10.82 -9.68 -4.96
N ALA A 54 10.62 -8.42 -4.57
CA ALA A 54 11.50 -7.28 -4.85
C ALA A 54 11.33 -6.20 -3.78
N ASP A 55 12.30 -5.28 -3.72
CA ASP A 55 12.18 -4.06 -2.92
C ASP A 55 11.17 -3.10 -3.57
N ILE A 56 10.16 -2.69 -2.82
CA ILE A 56 9.11 -1.79 -3.27
C ILE A 56 8.73 -0.79 -2.17
N VAL A 57 8.02 0.26 -2.55
CA VAL A 57 7.27 1.10 -1.62
C VAL A 57 5.79 0.96 -1.96
N ILE A 58 4.98 0.50 -1.01
CA ILE A 58 3.52 0.55 -1.16
C ILE A 58 3.11 2.01 -1.02
N THR A 59 2.45 2.55 -2.06
CA THR A 59 2.12 3.97 -2.18
C THR A 59 0.62 4.24 -2.12
N GLY A 60 -0.20 3.19 -2.21
CA GLY A 60 -1.65 3.33 -2.13
C GLY A 60 -2.34 2.02 -1.79
N LEU A 61 -3.45 2.13 -1.09
CA LEU A 61 -4.30 1.02 -0.67
C LEU A 61 -5.77 1.36 -0.90
N ARG A 62 -6.57 0.39 -1.30
CA ARG A 62 -8.02 0.52 -1.43
C ARG A 62 -8.71 -0.83 -1.20
N VAL A 63 -9.80 -0.82 -0.45
CA VAL A 63 -10.76 -1.94 -0.50
C VAL A 63 -11.70 -1.69 -1.69
N PRO A 64 -11.83 -2.64 -2.65
CA PRO A 64 -12.77 -2.50 -3.75
C PRO A 64 -14.21 -2.28 -3.28
N THR A 65 -15.01 -1.62 -4.11
CA THR A 65 -16.44 -1.33 -3.81
C THR A 65 -17.40 -2.38 -4.38
N ASP A 66 -16.88 -3.46 -4.96
CA ASP A 66 -17.65 -4.48 -5.63
C ASP A 66 -18.51 -5.36 -4.70
N ALA A 67 -18.19 -5.43 -3.41
CA ALA A 67 -19.00 -6.16 -2.42
C ALA A 67 -19.76 -5.22 -1.45
N SER A 68 -19.31 -3.99 -1.24
CA SER A 68 -19.92 -3.02 -0.32
C SER A 68 -19.43 -1.60 -0.60
N ASN A 69 -20.30 -0.61 -0.43
CA ASN A 69 -19.96 0.83 -0.51
C ASN A 69 -19.77 1.49 0.87
N ALA A 70 -19.79 0.73 1.94
CA ALA A 70 -19.53 1.24 3.29
C ALA A 70 -18.09 1.81 3.42
N PRO A 71 -17.80 2.59 4.46
CA PRO A 71 -16.46 3.07 4.75
C PRO A 71 -15.44 1.93 4.80
N GLN A 72 -14.23 2.19 4.30
CA GLN A 72 -13.16 1.20 4.26
C GLN A 72 -12.33 1.20 5.54
N THR A 73 -11.98 0.00 5.98
CA THR A 73 -11.00 -0.25 7.05
C THR A 73 -9.90 -1.12 6.51
N LEU A 74 -8.65 -0.73 6.76
CA LEU A 74 -7.45 -1.38 6.22
C LEU A 74 -6.39 -1.51 7.30
N GLU A 75 -5.66 -2.61 7.29
CA GLU A 75 -4.45 -2.76 8.08
C GLU A 75 -3.38 -3.54 7.33
N VAL A 76 -2.15 -3.02 7.34
CA VAL A 76 -0.95 -3.66 6.77
C VAL A 76 -0.06 -4.11 7.90
N VAL A 77 0.37 -5.37 7.84
CA VAL A 77 1.29 -5.95 8.83
C VAL A 77 2.51 -6.56 8.15
N ARG A 78 3.65 -6.52 8.84
CA ARG A 78 4.86 -7.27 8.48
C ARG A 78 5.04 -8.40 9.47
N PHE A 79 5.01 -9.63 9.00
CA PHE A 79 5.23 -10.82 9.81
C PHE A 79 6.72 -11.04 10.07
N LYS A 80 7.04 -11.57 11.25
CA LYS A 80 8.39 -12.07 11.58
C LYS A 80 8.65 -13.46 11.00
N SER A 81 7.59 -14.19 10.67
CA SER A 81 7.60 -15.52 10.03
C SER A 81 6.30 -15.72 9.27
N THR A 82 6.23 -16.70 8.38
CA THR A 82 5.02 -17.06 7.63
C THR A 82 3.82 -17.25 8.56
N PRO A 83 2.62 -16.74 8.23
CA PRO A 83 1.41 -16.93 9.00
C PRO A 83 1.12 -18.42 9.24
N ARG A 84 0.61 -18.74 10.42
CA ARG A 84 0.25 -20.13 10.79
C ARG A 84 -1.02 -20.57 10.08
N ALA A 85 -1.08 -21.86 9.75
CA ALA A 85 -2.29 -22.46 9.18
C ALA A 85 -3.39 -22.56 10.23
N TYR A 86 -4.63 -22.17 9.84
CA TYR A 86 -5.82 -22.34 10.68
C TYR A 86 -5.98 -23.82 11.15
N PRO A 87 -6.35 -24.09 12.41
CA PRO A 87 -6.83 -23.17 13.44
C PRO A 87 -5.72 -22.48 14.26
N ALA A 88 -4.44 -22.78 14.04
CA ALA A 88 -3.39 -22.04 14.70
C ALA A 88 -3.34 -20.59 14.19
N SER A 89 -2.85 -19.68 15.02
CA SER A 89 -2.74 -18.25 14.69
C SER A 89 -1.44 -17.66 15.23
N THR A 90 -1.14 -16.41 14.85
CA THR A 90 0.06 -15.71 15.31
C THR A 90 -0.22 -14.24 15.58
N ASN A 91 0.48 -13.70 16.57
CA ASN A 91 0.63 -12.27 16.82
C ASN A 91 2.09 -11.79 16.58
N SER A 92 2.90 -12.63 15.92
CA SER A 92 4.31 -12.33 15.63
C SER A 92 4.44 -11.49 14.36
N PHE A 93 3.96 -10.25 14.44
CA PHE A 93 4.02 -9.26 13.36
C PHE A 93 4.11 -7.84 13.93
N THR A 94 4.36 -6.87 13.06
CA THR A 94 4.30 -5.43 13.34
C THR A 94 3.26 -4.81 12.44
N SER A 95 2.34 -4.01 12.98
CA SER A 95 1.42 -3.18 12.20
C SER A 95 2.19 -2.01 11.60
N LEU A 96 2.11 -1.84 10.29
CA LEU A 96 2.80 -0.79 9.53
C LEU A 96 1.88 0.37 9.19
N PHE A 97 0.59 0.10 9.06
CA PHE A 97 -0.44 1.07 8.73
C PHE A 97 -1.80 0.56 9.18
N ARG A 98 -2.63 1.43 9.70
CA ARG A 98 -4.03 1.14 10.02
C ARG A 98 -4.89 2.37 9.82
N VAL A 99 -6.04 2.20 9.18
CA VAL A 99 -7.11 3.19 9.07
C VAL A 99 -8.44 2.52 9.33
N VAL A 100 -9.34 3.21 10.00
CA VAL A 100 -10.66 2.68 10.40
C VAL A 100 -11.76 3.59 9.87
N ASN A 101 -12.75 2.97 9.21
CA ASN A 101 -13.96 3.64 8.73
C ASN A 101 -13.68 4.90 7.88
N ASP A 102 -12.70 4.83 7.00
CA ASP A 102 -12.45 5.89 6.03
C ASP A 102 -13.59 5.94 5.01
N ALA A 103 -14.24 7.10 4.92
CA ALA A 103 -15.43 7.29 4.09
C ALA A 103 -15.13 7.37 2.59
N SER A 104 -13.84 7.48 2.19
CA SER A 104 -13.49 7.55 0.78
C SER A 104 -13.70 6.23 0.06
N SER A 105 -14.09 6.29 -1.21
CA SER A 105 -14.08 5.15 -2.12
C SER A 105 -12.76 5.01 -2.88
N GLY A 106 -11.87 5.99 -2.73
CA GLY A 106 -10.62 6.11 -3.46
C GLY A 106 -9.45 5.36 -2.85
N ILE A 107 -8.31 5.49 -3.51
CA ILE A 107 -7.03 4.97 -3.05
C ILE A 107 -6.54 5.86 -1.90
N LEU A 108 -6.23 5.25 -0.75
CA LEU A 108 -5.59 5.92 0.38
C LEU A 108 -4.09 6.01 0.12
N PRO A 109 -3.50 7.21 0.09
CA PRO A 109 -2.07 7.37 -0.07
C PRO A 109 -1.34 6.89 1.19
N VAL A 110 -0.30 6.09 0.99
CA VAL A 110 0.58 5.59 2.05
C VAL A 110 2.04 5.61 1.58
N SER A 111 2.98 5.37 2.48
CA SER A 111 4.39 5.22 2.14
C SER A 111 4.99 4.14 3.03
N ILE A 112 4.90 2.87 2.57
CA ILE A 112 5.33 1.71 3.35
C ILE A 112 6.47 1.02 2.61
N PRO A 113 7.73 1.16 3.07
CA PRO A 113 8.85 0.45 2.47
C PRO A 113 8.76 -1.05 2.79
N VAL A 114 8.94 -1.87 1.77
CA VAL A 114 8.92 -3.32 1.82
C VAL A 114 10.17 -3.85 1.16
N ALA A 115 10.99 -4.57 1.90
CA ALA A 115 12.19 -5.20 1.38
C ALA A 115 11.86 -6.56 0.72
N ARG A 116 12.67 -6.95 -0.26
CA ARG A 116 12.61 -8.30 -0.83
C ARG A 116 12.76 -9.34 0.29
N GLY A 117 11.85 -10.30 0.31
CA GLY A 117 11.79 -11.34 1.34
C GLY A 117 10.89 -11.02 2.53
N ASP A 118 10.44 -9.77 2.69
CA ASP A 118 9.45 -9.43 3.71
C ASP A 118 8.15 -10.22 3.48
N THR A 119 7.57 -10.73 4.55
CA THR A 119 6.23 -11.34 4.53
C THR A 119 5.22 -10.28 4.96
N ILE A 120 4.40 -9.85 4.01
CA ILE A 120 3.42 -8.76 4.17
C ILE A 120 2.01 -9.34 4.19
N GLY A 121 1.22 -8.91 5.16
CA GLY A 121 -0.21 -9.16 5.22
C GLY A 121 -0.99 -7.87 5.07
N VAL A 122 -2.11 -7.93 4.35
CA VAL A 122 -3.01 -6.79 4.17
C VAL A 122 -4.43 -7.28 4.42
N LEU A 123 -5.06 -6.72 5.44
CA LEU A 123 -6.47 -6.96 5.76
C LEU A 123 -7.30 -5.78 5.28
N GLY A 124 -8.53 -6.04 4.81
CA GLY A 124 -9.41 -4.97 4.37
C GLY A 124 -10.89 -5.37 4.32
N SER A 125 -11.74 -4.43 4.72
CA SER A 125 -13.19 -4.57 4.62
C SER A 125 -13.85 -3.21 4.35
N ARG A 126 -15.07 -3.24 3.81
CA ARG A 126 -15.97 -2.09 3.77
C ARG A 126 -17.16 -2.37 4.68
N GLY A 127 -17.28 -1.57 5.78
CA GLY A 127 -18.01 -2.05 6.93
C GLY A 127 -17.37 -3.35 7.41
N ASP A 128 -18.18 -4.38 7.61
CA ASP A 128 -17.69 -5.73 7.96
C ASP A 128 -17.74 -6.70 6.77
N VAL A 129 -17.71 -6.20 5.52
CA VAL A 129 -17.75 -7.02 4.31
C VAL A 129 -16.41 -6.97 3.60
N SER A 130 -15.83 -8.13 3.37
CA SER A 130 -14.63 -8.34 2.54
C SER A 130 -15.06 -8.85 1.15
N SER A 131 -14.56 -8.21 0.10
CA SER A 131 -14.61 -8.74 -1.27
C SER A 131 -13.61 -9.88 -1.38
N GLU A 132 -13.96 -10.99 -2.02
CA GLU A 132 -13.09 -12.16 -2.14
C GLU A 132 -12.85 -12.57 -3.60
N ALA A 133 -11.70 -13.21 -3.83
CA ALA A 133 -11.27 -13.78 -5.11
C ALA A 133 -10.65 -15.16 -4.89
N PRO A 134 -10.42 -15.98 -5.95
CA PRO A 134 -9.84 -17.31 -5.82
C PRO A 134 -8.54 -17.33 -5.01
N ASN A 135 -8.34 -18.39 -4.22
CA ASN A 135 -7.16 -18.63 -3.38
C ASN A 135 -6.49 -19.97 -3.75
N PRO A 136 -5.18 -20.01 -3.94
CA PRO A 136 -4.28 -18.87 -4.05
C PRO A 136 -4.41 -18.17 -5.39
N ALA A 137 -4.03 -16.90 -5.45
CA ALA A 137 -3.96 -16.15 -6.69
C ALA A 137 -2.50 -15.97 -7.14
N GLN A 138 -2.25 -16.20 -8.42
CA GLN A 138 -0.97 -15.84 -9.04
C GLN A 138 -1.02 -14.37 -9.46
N SER A 139 0.06 -13.65 -9.19
CA SER A 139 0.19 -12.23 -9.50
C SER A 139 1.64 -11.86 -9.82
N THR A 140 1.91 -10.57 -9.98
CA THR A 140 3.25 -10.05 -10.20
C THR A 140 3.50 -8.78 -9.39
N ILE A 141 4.72 -8.61 -8.91
CA ILE A 141 5.22 -7.38 -8.28
C ILE A 141 6.59 -7.07 -8.89
N ALA A 142 6.77 -5.87 -9.41
CA ALA A 142 8.00 -5.44 -10.10
C ALA A 142 8.43 -6.44 -11.20
N GLY A 143 7.47 -6.96 -11.98
CA GLY A 143 7.70 -7.94 -13.04
C GLY A 143 8.08 -9.34 -12.56
N ARG A 144 8.06 -9.61 -11.25
CA ARG A 144 8.39 -10.92 -10.67
C ARG A 144 7.14 -11.64 -10.21
N PRO A 145 7.02 -12.97 -10.41
CA PRO A 145 5.87 -13.72 -9.96
C PRO A 145 5.75 -13.69 -8.42
N VAL A 146 4.52 -13.59 -7.94
CA VAL A 146 4.17 -13.63 -6.53
C VAL A 146 2.88 -14.42 -6.34
N ARG A 147 2.79 -15.15 -5.25
CA ARG A 147 1.59 -15.89 -4.85
C ARG A 147 0.89 -15.12 -3.73
N LEU A 148 -0.35 -14.72 -3.99
CA LEU A 148 -1.23 -14.13 -3.01
C LEU A 148 -2.02 -15.24 -2.33
N GLN A 149 -2.05 -15.24 -1.00
CA GLN A 149 -2.67 -16.29 -0.18
C GLN A 149 -3.61 -15.67 0.83
N ARG A 150 -4.63 -16.43 1.26
CA ARG A 150 -5.64 -15.99 2.21
C ARG A 150 -5.02 -15.64 3.55
N LEU A 151 -5.40 -14.47 4.07
CA LEU A 151 -5.15 -14.03 5.43
C LEU A 151 -6.48 -13.79 6.13
N GLY A 152 -6.60 -14.23 7.39
CA GLY A 152 -7.81 -14.05 8.16
C GLY A 152 -7.57 -13.70 9.61
N MET A 153 -8.60 -13.08 10.18
CA MET A 153 -8.78 -12.81 11.60
C MET A 153 -10.23 -13.13 11.96
N GLN A 154 -10.49 -13.72 13.12
CA GLN A 154 -11.85 -14.09 13.55
C GLN A 154 -12.54 -12.96 14.34
N LEU A 155 -12.27 -11.72 13.96
CA LEU A 155 -12.85 -10.50 14.51
C LEU A 155 -13.07 -9.48 13.37
N PRO A 156 -14.06 -8.56 13.50
CA PRO A 156 -14.25 -7.49 12.54
C PRO A 156 -13.12 -6.45 12.63
N LEU A 157 -12.58 -6.06 11.48
CA LEU A 157 -11.47 -5.11 11.42
C LEU A 157 -11.87 -3.70 11.84
N SER A 158 -13.15 -3.33 11.67
CA SER A 158 -13.70 -2.05 12.09
C SER A 158 -13.63 -1.83 13.61
N GLY A 159 -13.73 -2.92 14.39
CA GLY A 159 -13.71 -2.87 15.85
C GLY A 159 -12.38 -3.27 16.49
N TYR A 160 -11.51 -3.97 15.77
CA TYR A 160 -10.30 -4.57 16.33
C TYR A 160 -9.10 -4.37 15.40
N ALA A 161 -7.94 -4.07 15.98
CA ALA A 161 -6.68 -4.16 15.27
C ALA A 161 -6.31 -5.63 14.97
N ALA A 162 -5.45 -5.82 13.98
CA ALA A 162 -4.95 -7.13 13.59
C ALA A 162 -4.43 -7.93 14.80
N GLN A 163 -4.94 -9.13 14.97
CA GLN A 163 -4.54 -10.05 16.04
C GLN A 163 -4.93 -11.49 15.67
N ASN A 164 -4.20 -12.45 16.21
CA ASN A 164 -4.45 -13.87 15.99
C ASN A 164 -4.64 -14.21 14.51
N LEU A 165 -3.73 -13.72 13.69
CA LEU A 165 -3.77 -13.87 12.24
C LEU A 165 -3.40 -15.28 11.82
N TRP A 166 -4.08 -15.79 10.80
CA TRP A 166 -3.91 -17.13 10.26
C TRP A 166 -4.05 -17.14 8.74
N THR A 167 -3.58 -18.23 8.12
CA THR A 167 -3.76 -18.53 6.69
C THR A 167 -4.47 -19.86 6.51
N GLU A 168 -5.13 -20.06 5.36
CA GLU A 168 -5.70 -21.35 4.98
C GLU A 168 -5.75 -21.50 3.46
N GLN A 169 -5.87 -22.74 2.98
CA GLN A 169 -5.97 -23.04 1.54
C GLN A 169 -7.40 -22.99 1.02
N ALA A 170 -8.38 -23.20 1.90
CA ALA A 170 -9.80 -23.13 1.58
C ALA A 170 -10.26 -21.65 1.46
N TYR A 171 -11.36 -21.44 0.74
CA TYR A 171 -12.03 -20.14 0.54
C TYR A 171 -11.18 -19.09 -0.21
N GLY A 172 -11.73 -17.89 -0.44
CA GLY A 172 -11.10 -16.84 -1.20
C GLY A 172 -10.05 -16.04 -0.43
N ILE A 173 -9.16 -15.36 -1.15
CA ILE A 173 -8.38 -14.27 -0.58
C ILE A 173 -9.28 -13.05 -0.41
N GLY A 174 -9.12 -12.29 0.69
CA GLY A 174 -9.72 -10.95 0.79
C GLY A 174 -9.02 -10.00 -0.19
N ARG A 175 -9.82 -9.33 -1.03
CA ARG A 175 -9.30 -8.42 -2.05
C ARG A 175 -9.02 -7.05 -1.45
N VAL A 176 -7.75 -6.67 -1.47
CA VAL A 176 -7.28 -5.32 -1.20
C VAL A 176 -6.39 -4.89 -2.35
N GLU A 177 -6.69 -3.78 -2.97
CA GLU A 177 -5.85 -3.20 -4.01
C GLU A 177 -4.60 -2.60 -3.37
N ILE A 178 -3.44 -3.02 -3.86
CA ILE A 178 -2.13 -2.56 -3.42
C ILE A 178 -1.46 -1.86 -4.59
N HIS A 179 -1.17 -0.58 -4.43
CA HIS A 179 -0.42 0.21 -5.38
C HIS A 179 0.99 0.42 -4.86
N TYR A 180 1.97 0.33 -5.73
CA TYR A 180 3.37 0.42 -5.34
C TYR A 180 4.22 1.14 -6.40
N THR A 181 5.40 1.56 -5.99
CA THR A 181 6.51 1.90 -6.88
C THR A 181 7.66 0.93 -6.61
N ALA A 182 8.41 0.57 -7.64
CA ALA A 182 9.66 -0.16 -7.43
C ALA A 182 10.62 0.74 -6.62
N ALA A 183 11.28 0.18 -5.61
CA ALA A 183 12.31 0.93 -4.93
C ALA A 183 13.45 1.21 -5.91
N LYS A 184 13.95 2.45 -5.92
CA LYS A 184 15.11 2.81 -6.73
C LYS A 184 16.28 1.95 -6.27
N ALA A 185 16.92 1.23 -7.20
CA ALA A 185 18.16 0.54 -6.89
C ALA A 185 19.13 1.56 -6.26
N ALA A 186 19.71 1.22 -5.12
CA ALA A 186 20.81 2.01 -4.57
C ALA A 186 21.95 2.06 -5.58
N PRO A 187 22.59 3.21 -5.77
CA PRO A 187 23.73 3.36 -6.67
C PRO A 187 24.90 2.50 -6.26
#